data_6446dd96c4b5f651e4d7ff6bbe8ea5ef
#
_entry.id   6446dd96c4b5f651e4d7ff6bbe8ea5ef
#
_cell.length_a   1.000
_cell.length_b   1.000
_cell.length_c   1.000
_cell.angle_alpha   90.00
_cell.angle_beta   90.00
_cell.angle_gamma   90.00
#
_symmetry.space_group_name_H-M   'P 1'
#
loop_
_entity.id
_entity.type
_entity.pdbx_description
1 polymer ?
#
loop_
_entity_poly.entity_id
_entity_poly.type
_entity_poly.pdbx_seq_one_letter_code
_entity_poly.pdbx_strand_id
1 'polypeptide(L)'
;MNSRADGDTTLAALAHASALIASFFGPILFLVLCDDDDELVRENAKNAINFQIMILVLTLVAAVLILLIIGLFLLPLIGVIDLIFVLIATVKANNNEIYSYPLTPDIV
;
A
#
# COMPACT_ATOMS: atom_id res chain seq x y z
N MET A 1 -20.69 15.52 -15.79
CA MET A 1 -19.33 15.02 -15.80
C MET A 1 -18.92 14.41 -17.11
N ASN A 2 -19.85 13.89 -17.87
CA ASN A 2 -19.58 13.36 -19.22
C ASN A 2 -19.96 14.42 -20.25
N SER A 3 -19.05 15.35 -20.51
CA SER A 3 -19.22 16.35 -21.54
C SER A 3 -18.38 16.01 -22.75
N ARG A 4 -18.82 16.48 -23.90
CA ARG A 4 -18.09 16.25 -25.14
C ARG A 4 -17.12 17.39 -25.40
N ALA A 5 -15.96 17.02 -25.92
CA ALA A 5 -14.97 17.98 -26.44
C ALA A 5 -14.39 17.42 -27.72
N ASP A 6 -13.93 18.32 -28.61
CA ASP A 6 -13.27 17.92 -29.80
C ASP A 6 -11.80 17.62 -29.53
N GLY A 7 -11.26 16.60 -30.17
CA GLY A 7 -9.87 16.23 -30.05
C GLY A 7 -9.63 14.81 -30.53
N ASP A 8 -8.44 14.31 -30.24
CA ASP A 8 -8.04 12.97 -30.64
C ASP A 8 -8.60 11.93 -29.65
N THR A 9 -9.61 11.20 -30.12
CA THR A 9 -10.28 10.20 -29.28
C THR A 9 -9.35 9.03 -28.91
N THR A 10 -8.45 8.65 -29.80
CA THR A 10 -7.48 7.58 -29.54
C THR A 10 -6.49 7.99 -28.46
N LEU A 11 -5.93 9.19 -28.57
CA LEU A 11 -5.00 9.69 -27.55
C LEU A 11 -5.70 9.89 -26.20
N ALA A 12 -6.95 10.36 -26.21
CA ALA A 12 -7.72 10.50 -24.98
C ALA A 12 -7.96 9.15 -24.31
N ALA A 13 -8.31 8.12 -25.10
CA ALA A 13 -8.47 6.76 -24.58
C ALA A 13 -7.15 6.20 -24.05
N LEU A 14 -6.04 6.41 -24.75
CA LEU A 14 -4.72 5.97 -24.33
C LEU A 14 -4.25 6.68 -23.07
N ALA A 15 -4.66 7.94 -22.85
CA ALA A 15 -4.34 8.65 -21.61
C ALA A 15 -4.87 7.93 -20.40
N HIS A 16 -6.08 7.37 -20.48
CA HIS A 16 -6.62 6.53 -19.40
C HIS A 16 -5.98 5.14 -19.38
N ALA A 17 -5.85 4.50 -20.55
CA ALA A 17 -5.32 3.14 -20.65
C ALA A 17 -3.86 3.05 -20.17
N SER A 18 -3.07 4.08 -20.40
CA SER A 18 -1.66 4.13 -19.98
C SER A 18 -1.52 4.03 -18.44
N ALA A 19 -2.55 4.40 -17.69
CA ALA A 19 -2.54 4.28 -16.25
C ALA A 19 -2.47 2.81 -15.79
N LEU A 20 -2.92 1.86 -16.62
CA LEU A 20 -2.83 0.43 -16.31
C LEU A 20 -1.38 -0.06 -16.26
N ILE A 21 -0.49 0.58 -17.01
CA ILE A 21 0.92 0.18 -17.10
C ILE A 21 1.81 1.10 -16.27
N ALA A 22 1.59 2.39 -16.35
CA ALA A 22 2.49 3.40 -15.79
C ALA A 22 1.84 4.26 -14.71
N SER A 23 0.67 3.85 -14.18
CA SER A 23 -0.05 4.59 -13.16
C SER A 23 -0.26 6.04 -13.59
N PHE A 24 0.01 7.02 -12.73
CA PHE A 24 -0.18 8.43 -13.10
C PHE A 24 0.88 8.97 -14.07
N PHE A 25 2.02 8.28 -14.23
CA PHE A 25 3.06 8.72 -15.18
C PHE A 25 2.59 8.61 -16.63
N GLY A 26 1.78 7.60 -16.98
CA GLY A 26 1.23 7.48 -18.31
C GLY A 26 0.37 8.68 -18.71
N PRO A 27 -0.68 9.00 -17.93
CA PRO A 27 -1.51 10.18 -18.21
C PRO A 27 -0.74 11.50 -18.18
N ILE A 28 0.27 11.65 -17.33
CA ILE A 28 1.13 12.84 -17.31
C ILE A 28 1.85 13.01 -18.65
N LEU A 29 2.37 11.91 -19.19
CA LEU A 29 3.04 11.95 -20.50
C LEU A 29 2.09 12.46 -21.59
N PHE A 30 0.86 11.95 -21.62
CA PHE A 30 -0.12 12.40 -22.61
C PHE A 30 -0.53 13.86 -22.38
N LEU A 31 -0.61 14.31 -21.14
CA LEU A 31 -0.91 15.70 -20.82
C LEU A 31 0.18 16.64 -21.33
N VAL A 32 1.44 16.26 -21.18
CA VAL A 32 2.59 17.07 -21.60
C VAL A 32 2.72 17.09 -23.12
N LEU A 33 2.46 15.96 -23.78
CA LEU A 33 2.69 15.80 -25.23
C LEU A 33 1.51 16.20 -26.08
N CYS A 34 0.30 16.40 -25.51
CA CYS A 34 -0.85 16.77 -26.32
C CYS A 34 -0.75 18.20 -26.82
N ASP A 35 -1.43 18.48 -27.94
CA ASP A 35 -1.53 19.83 -28.46
C ASP A 35 -2.30 20.73 -27.48
N ASP A 36 -1.93 22.00 -27.40
CA ASP A 36 -2.53 22.94 -26.46
C ASP A 36 -4.03 23.13 -26.70
N ASP A 37 -4.50 22.94 -27.93
CA ASP A 37 -5.89 23.07 -28.31
C ASP A 37 -6.64 21.73 -28.29
N ASP A 38 -5.99 20.61 -27.99
CA ASP A 38 -6.63 19.30 -27.85
C ASP A 38 -7.20 19.16 -26.47
N GLU A 39 -8.37 19.74 -26.25
CA GLU A 39 -9.05 19.73 -24.97
C GLU A 39 -9.46 18.30 -24.53
N LEU A 40 -9.83 17.45 -25.50
CA LEU A 40 -10.26 16.08 -25.18
C LEU A 40 -9.11 15.28 -24.53
N VAL A 41 -7.91 15.31 -25.10
CA VAL A 41 -6.76 14.62 -24.53
C VAL A 41 -6.36 15.23 -23.19
N ARG A 42 -6.31 16.56 -23.13
CA ARG A 42 -5.90 17.29 -21.93
C ARG A 42 -6.80 16.97 -20.74
N GLU A 43 -8.12 17.09 -20.91
CA GLU A 43 -9.05 16.87 -19.80
C GLU A 43 -9.12 15.39 -19.40
N ASN A 44 -9.05 14.48 -20.34
CA ASN A 44 -9.00 13.05 -20.03
C ASN A 44 -7.71 12.68 -19.30
N ALA A 45 -6.58 13.24 -19.71
CA ALA A 45 -5.30 13.00 -19.03
C ALA A 45 -5.34 13.52 -17.59
N LYS A 46 -5.88 14.71 -17.36
CA LYS A 46 -6.05 15.26 -16.02
C LYS A 46 -6.96 14.38 -15.15
N ASN A 47 -8.07 13.93 -15.71
CA ASN A 47 -8.98 13.06 -14.98
C ASN A 47 -8.34 11.72 -14.64
N ALA A 48 -7.52 11.17 -15.54
CA ALA A 48 -6.78 9.93 -15.28
C ALA A 48 -5.75 10.13 -14.17
N ILE A 49 -5.05 11.25 -14.15
CA ILE A 49 -4.09 11.58 -13.08
C ILE A 49 -4.81 11.69 -11.74
N ASN A 50 -5.91 12.43 -11.70
CA ASN A 50 -6.69 12.61 -10.47
C ASN A 50 -7.20 11.28 -9.93
N PHE A 51 -7.66 10.40 -10.81
CA PHE A 51 -8.09 9.06 -10.42
C PHE A 51 -6.94 8.25 -9.83
N GLN A 52 -5.76 8.28 -10.45
CA GLN A 52 -4.60 7.54 -9.95
C GLN A 52 -4.11 8.08 -8.60
N ILE A 53 -4.21 9.38 -8.37
CA ILE A 53 -3.91 9.96 -7.04
C ILE A 53 -4.87 9.42 -6.00
N MET A 54 -6.16 9.37 -6.31
CA MET A 54 -7.17 8.80 -5.41
C MET A 54 -6.87 7.33 -5.11
N ILE A 55 -6.54 6.53 -6.12
CA ILE A 55 -6.19 5.12 -5.95
C ILE A 55 -4.97 4.98 -5.05
N LEU A 56 -3.95 5.82 -5.22
CA LEU A 56 -2.77 5.80 -4.36
C LEU A 56 -3.15 6.03 -2.89
N VAL A 57 -3.96 7.06 -2.62
CA VAL A 57 -4.42 7.37 -1.26
C VAL A 57 -5.19 6.19 -0.66
N LEU A 58 -6.13 5.61 -1.41
CA LEU A 58 -6.92 4.47 -0.95
C LEU A 58 -6.04 3.25 -0.68
N THR A 59 -5.02 3.02 -1.52
CA THR A 59 -4.07 1.92 -1.34
C THR A 59 -3.26 2.09 -0.06
N LEU A 60 -2.81 3.30 0.24
CA LEU A 60 -2.09 3.59 1.47
C LEU A 60 -2.97 3.37 2.70
N VAL A 61 -4.22 3.82 2.65
CA VAL A 61 -5.19 3.59 3.73
C VAL A 61 -5.42 2.09 3.93
N ALA A 62 -5.62 1.36 2.84
CA ALA A 62 -5.82 -0.09 2.90
C ALA A 62 -4.60 -0.81 3.50
N ALA A 63 -3.39 -0.40 3.14
CA ALA A 63 -2.16 -0.98 3.67
C ALA A 63 -2.06 -0.77 5.19
N VAL A 64 -2.38 0.43 5.67
CA VAL A 64 -2.39 0.72 7.11
C VAL A 64 -3.42 -0.15 7.82
N LEU A 65 -4.63 -0.28 7.26
CA LEU A 65 -5.68 -1.11 7.86
C LEU A 65 -5.27 -2.59 7.93
N ILE A 66 -4.60 -3.11 6.91
CA ILE A 66 -4.08 -4.49 6.92
C ILE A 66 -3.07 -4.67 8.05
N LEU A 67 -2.14 -3.74 8.21
CA LEU A 67 -1.15 -3.79 9.29
C LEU A 67 -1.81 -3.77 10.67
N LEU A 68 -2.84 -2.95 10.86
CA LEU A 68 -3.58 -2.87 12.12
C LEU A 68 -4.31 -4.18 12.43
N ILE A 69 -4.94 -4.81 11.44
CA ILE A 69 -5.66 -6.07 11.61
C ILE A 69 -4.69 -7.19 11.96
N ILE A 70 -3.56 -7.30 11.25
CA ILE A 70 -2.53 -8.30 11.53
C ILE A 70 -1.99 -8.10 12.94
N GLY A 71 -1.69 -6.86 13.33
CA GLY A 71 -1.22 -6.54 14.68
C GLY A 71 -2.22 -6.92 15.75
N LEU A 72 -3.51 -6.74 15.48
CA LEU A 72 -4.57 -7.11 16.42
C LEU A 72 -4.55 -8.59 16.75
N PHE A 73 -4.19 -9.46 15.81
CA PHE A 73 -4.07 -10.91 16.03
C PHE A 73 -2.69 -11.30 16.57
N LEU A 74 -1.62 -10.61 16.14
CA LEU A 74 -0.25 -10.95 16.55
C LEU A 74 0.03 -10.58 18.01
N LEU A 75 -0.48 -9.46 18.51
CA LEU A 75 -0.21 -9.02 19.87
C LEU A 75 -0.68 -10.04 20.93
N PRO A 76 -1.93 -10.54 20.88
CA PRO A 76 -2.35 -11.59 21.82
C PRO A 76 -1.53 -12.87 21.68
N LEU A 77 -1.15 -13.24 20.45
CA LEU A 77 -0.33 -14.44 20.22
C LEU A 77 1.04 -14.30 20.88
N ILE A 78 1.69 -13.14 20.69
CA ILE A 78 2.98 -12.84 21.33
C ILE A 78 2.83 -12.86 22.84
N GLY A 79 1.74 -12.31 23.38
CA GLY A 79 1.46 -12.32 24.81
C GLY A 79 1.33 -13.72 25.38
N VAL A 80 0.66 -14.62 24.66
CA VAL A 80 0.51 -16.02 25.07
C VAL A 80 1.86 -16.74 25.06
N ILE A 81 2.65 -16.53 24.01
CA ILE A 81 4.00 -17.13 23.92
C ILE A 81 4.88 -16.64 25.06
N ASP A 82 4.85 -15.33 25.34
CA ASP A 82 5.59 -14.73 26.45
C ASP A 82 5.21 -15.41 27.79
N LEU A 83 3.91 -15.50 28.07
CA LEU A 83 3.41 -16.10 29.29
C LEU A 83 3.89 -17.56 29.46
N ILE A 84 3.77 -18.37 28.41
CA ILE A 84 4.16 -19.78 28.44
C ILE A 84 5.65 -19.93 28.76
N PHE A 85 6.51 -19.23 28.02
CA PHE A 85 7.94 -19.37 28.18
C PHE A 85 8.45 -18.77 29.50
N VAL A 86 7.86 -17.68 29.98
CA VAL A 86 8.20 -17.11 31.28
C VAL A 86 7.84 -18.06 32.39
N LEU A 87 6.69 -18.73 32.31
CA LEU A 87 6.31 -19.75 33.35
C LEU A 87 7.27 -20.94 33.32
N ILE A 88 7.66 -21.43 32.15
CA ILE A 88 8.64 -22.52 32.04
C ILE A 88 9.98 -22.08 32.63
N ALA A 89 10.46 -20.89 32.31
CA ALA A 89 11.72 -20.36 32.84
C ALA A 89 11.67 -20.23 34.36
N THR A 90 10.55 -19.77 34.90
CA THR A 90 10.35 -19.59 36.33
C THR A 90 10.45 -20.93 37.08
N VAL A 91 9.79 -21.95 36.56
CA VAL A 91 9.82 -23.29 37.16
C VAL A 91 11.24 -23.87 37.10
N LYS A 92 11.91 -23.75 35.95
CA LYS A 92 13.26 -24.29 35.80
C LYS A 92 14.27 -23.57 36.69
N ALA A 93 14.18 -22.25 36.79
CA ALA A 93 15.04 -21.48 37.68
C ALA A 93 14.83 -21.85 39.13
N ASN A 94 13.61 -22.13 39.53
CA ASN A 94 13.30 -22.58 40.88
C ASN A 94 13.88 -23.97 41.18
N ASN A 95 14.19 -24.76 40.15
CA ASN A 95 14.83 -26.07 40.27
C ASN A 95 16.36 -25.98 40.09
N ASN A 96 16.95 -24.80 40.26
CA ASN A 96 18.39 -24.54 40.11
C ASN A 96 18.92 -24.77 38.69
N GLU A 97 18.07 -24.64 37.67
CA GLU A 97 18.45 -24.75 36.28
C GLU A 97 18.62 -23.36 35.63
N ILE A 98 19.60 -23.23 34.78
CA ILE A 98 19.76 -22.03 33.93
C ILE A 98 18.98 -22.30 32.65
N TYR A 99 17.93 -21.53 32.43
CA TYR A 99 17.07 -21.71 31.27
C TYR A 99 17.39 -20.67 30.17
N SER A 100 17.60 -21.16 28.96
CA SER A 100 17.77 -20.31 27.79
C SER A 100 16.52 -20.35 26.92
N TYR A 101 15.94 -19.18 26.66
CA TYR A 101 14.77 -19.09 25.79
C TYR A 101 15.12 -19.50 24.37
N PRO A 102 14.27 -20.28 23.67
CA PRO A 102 14.55 -20.72 22.32
C PRO A 102 14.57 -19.54 21.35
N LEU A 103 15.44 -19.62 20.34
CA LEU A 103 15.56 -18.63 19.25
C LEU A 103 15.86 -17.20 19.72
N THR A 104 16.30 -17.03 20.95
CA THR A 104 16.61 -15.71 21.50
C THR A 104 18.09 -15.41 21.37
N PRO A 105 18.46 -14.31 20.69
CA PRO A 105 19.87 -13.91 20.59
C PRO A 105 20.40 -13.35 21.91
N ASP A 106 21.70 -13.51 22.16
CA ASP A 106 22.36 -12.92 23.31
C ASP A 106 22.63 -11.44 23.04
N ILE A 107 21.80 -10.57 23.59
CA ILE A 107 21.91 -9.13 23.40
C ILE A 107 22.67 -8.47 24.54
N VAL A 108 22.56 -9.05 25.72
CA VAL A 108 23.20 -8.55 26.94
C VAL A 108 24.43 -9.38 27.29
#